data_d467a79c5b0741ff895948015cb3e5f5
#
_entry.id   d467a79c5b0741ff895948015cb3e5f5
#
_cell.length_a   1.000
_cell.length_b   1.000
_cell.length_c   1.000
_cell.angle_alpha   90.00
_cell.angle_beta   90.00
_cell.angle_gamma   90.00
#
_symmetry.space_group_name_H-M   'P 1'
#
loop_
_entity.id
_entity.type
_entity.pdbx_description
1 polymer ?
#
loop_
_entity_poly.entity_id
_entity_poly.type
_entity_poly.pdbx_seq_one_letter_code
_entity_poly.pdbx_strand_id
1 'polypeptide(L)'
;MLARKLYLVIAAIGTFAGPAAALEVSGSVVVSGKPDKVWYKIGAFCAIKEWHPAISKCEETEESGVIHRTLTTKDGAKIKEKLVDKTDTSYTYEIIESPLPVQNYRAQIGVSADADMTRVEWKSTFDAKGVSDAEAKKVISDTYKAGLDKIAKTAGD
;
A
#
# COMPACT_ATOMS: atom_id res chain seq x y z
N MET A 1 -65.26 -21.84 -29.10
CA MET A 1 -64.16 -22.19 -28.21
C MET A 1 -62.97 -21.34 -28.52
N LEU A 2 -62.72 -20.27 -27.75
CA LEU A 2 -61.55 -19.38 -27.93
C LEU A 2 -60.43 -19.88 -27.06
N ALA A 3 -59.30 -20.34 -27.67
CA ALA A 3 -58.07 -20.70 -26.97
C ALA A 3 -57.28 -19.45 -26.64
N ARG A 4 -57.22 -19.08 -25.37
CA ARG A 4 -56.36 -18.00 -24.84
C ARG A 4 -54.92 -18.49 -24.78
N LYS A 5 -54.04 -17.95 -25.66
CA LYS A 5 -52.60 -18.15 -25.58
C LYS A 5 -52.02 -17.28 -24.46
N LEU A 6 -51.52 -17.95 -23.41
CA LEU A 6 -50.83 -17.32 -22.32
C LEU A 6 -49.34 -17.08 -22.75
N TYR A 7 -48.93 -15.82 -22.92
CA TYR A 7 -47.52 -15.47 -23.15
C TYR A 7 -46.82 -15.31 -21.80
N LEU A 8 -45.89 -16.21 -21.55
CA LEU A 8 -45.01 -16.12 -20.39
C LEU A 8 -43.90 -15.12 -20.72
N VAL A 9 -43.92 -13.94 -20.10
CA VAL A 9 -42.83 -12.96 -20.19
C VAL A 9 -41.78 -13.32 -19.16
N ILE A 10 -40.65 -13.86 -19.58
CA ILE A 10 -39.48 -14.10 -18.73
C ILE A 10 -38.73 -12.78 -18.65
N ALA A 11 -38.85 -12.07 -17.54
CA ALA A 11 -38.00 -10.93 -17.24
C ALA A 11 -36.60 -11.42 -16.86
N ALA A 12 -35.61 -11.22 -17.75
CA ALA A 12 -34.22 -11.45 -17.43
C ALA A 12 -33.74 -10.35 -16.47
N ILE A 13 -33.53 -10.69 -15.22
CA ILE A 13 -32.92 -9.83 -14.22
C ILE A 13 -31.42 -9.84 -14.52
N GLY A 14 -30.92 -8.86 -15.29
CA GLY A 14 -29.52 -8.60 -15.49
C GLY A 14 -28.92 -8.07 -14.19
N THR A 15 -28.11 -8.86 -13.51
CA THR A 15 -27.28 -8.38 -12.42
C THR A 15 -26.17 -7.51 -13.00
N PHE A 16 -26.29 -6.20 -12.91
CA PHE A 16 -25.20 -5.28 -13.15
C PHE A 16 -24.20 -5.43 -11.99
N ALA A 17 -23.15 -6.24 -12.19
CA ALA A 17 -21.96 -6.16 -11.36
C ALA A 17 -21.28 -4.82 -11.70
N GLY A 18 -21.43 -3.82 -10.85
CA GLY A 18 -20.63 -2.59 -10.93
C GLY A 18 -19.12 -2.93 -10.73
N PRO A 19 -18.20 -2.06 -11.19
CA PRO A 19 -16.78 -2.27 -10.93
C PRO A 19 -16.56 -2.39 -9.42
N ALA A 20 -15.89 -3.47 -9.00
CA ALA A 20 -15.52 -3.66 -7.61
C ALA A 20 -14.63 -2.47 -7.20
N ALA A 21 -14.97 -1.80 -6.09
CA ALA A 21 -14.16 -0.72 -5.56
C ALA A 21 -12.82 -1.30 -5.07
N ALA A 22 -11.71 -0.59 -5.35
CA ALA A 22 -10.40 -0.97 -4.84
C ALA A 22 -10.42 -1.08 -3.30
N LEU A 23 -9.68 -2.05 -2.78
CA LEU A 23 -9.50 -2.21 -1.34
C LEU A 23 -8.60 -1.08 -0.81
N GLU A 24 -8.86 -0.66 0.42
CA GLU A 24 -8.06 0.36 1.10
C GLU A 24 -7.52 -0.18 2.42
N VAL A 25 -6.26 0.14 2.70
CA VAL A 25 -5.60 -0.07 3.99
C VAL A 25 -4.82 1.19 4.35
N SER A 26 -4.94 1.62 5.59
CA SER A 26 -4.14 2.71 6.16
C SER A 26 -3.71 2.40 7.58
N GLY A 27 -2.57 2.96 7.97
CA GLY A 27 -2.08 2.94 9.34
C GLY A 27 -1.32 4.22 9.65
N SER A 28 -1.24 4.60 10.91
CA SER A 28 -0.45 5.74 11.35
C SER A 28 0.12 5.55 12.74
N VAL A 29 1.23 6.25 13.01
CA VAL A 29 1.81 6.41 14.35
C VAL A 29 2.18 7.86 14.57
N VAL A 30 2.22 8.27 15.84
CA VAL A 30 2.72 9.58 16.24
C VAL A 30 4.05 9.37 16.95
N VAL A 31 5.05 10.15 16.55
CA VAL A 31 6.42 10.08 17.08
C VAL A 31 6.87 11.46 17.55
N SER A 32 7.81 11.51 18.49
CA SER A 32 8.43 12.78 18.90
C SER A 32 9.26 13.40 17.79
N GLY A 33 9.48 14.70 17.86
CA GLY A 33 10.28 15.44 16.88
C GLY A 33 9.45 16.12 15.79
N LYS A 34 10.13 16.99 15.03
CA LYS A 34 9.53 17.76 13.94
C LYS A 34 9.44 16.93 12.66
N PRO A 35 8.43 17.21 11.78
CA PRO A 35 8.23 16.43 10.54
C PRO A 35 9.48 16.34 9.65
N ASP A 36 10.23 17.41 9.48
CA ASP A 36 11.46 17.42 8.69
C ASP A 36 12.53 16.45 9.23
N LYS A 37 12.65 16.37 10.57
CA LYS A 37 13.61 15.46 11.24
C LYS A 37 13.19 14.00 11.13
N VAL A 38 11.91 13.72 11.33
CA VAL A 38 11.37 12.38 11.17
C VAL A 38 11.50 11.95 9.70
N TRP A 39 11.12 12.82 8.76
CA TRP A 39 11.21 12.52 7.33
C TRP A 39 12.64 12.29 6.86
N TYR A 40 13.59 13.03 7.38
CA TYR A 40 15.02 12.79 7.11
C TYR A 40 15.45 11.35 7.43
N LYS A 41 14.88 10.74 8.49
CA LYS A 41 15.20 9.36 8.90
C LYS A 41 14.50 8.30 8.02
N ILE A 42 13.26 8.55 7.56
CA ILE A 42 12.43 7.53 6.92
C ILE A 42 12.12 7.79 5.44
N GLY A 43 12.31 9.01 4.95
CA GLY A 43 11.79 9.47 3.66
C GLY A 43 12.64 9.15 2.44
N ALA A 44 13.89 8.67 2.60
CA ALA A 44 14.64 8.15 1.46
C ALA A 44 13.99 6.85 0.95
N PHE A 45 13.94 6.66 -0.38
CA PHE A 45 13.16 5.55 -0.95
C PHE A 45 13.66 4.19 -0.50
N CYS A 46 14.98 4.04 -0.28
CA CYS A 46 15.57 2.82 0.29
C CYS A 46 15.76 2.84 1.82
N ALA A 47 15.32 3.90 2.53
CA ALA A 47 15.35 3.92 3.99
C ALA A 47 14.43 2.86 4.62
N ILE A 48 13.49 2.30 3.86
CA ILE A 48 12.60 1.22 4.31
C ILE A 48 13.37 0.03 4.91
N LYS A 49 14.57 -0.27 4.43
CA LYS A 49 15.41 -1.34 5.00
C LYS A 49 15.86 -1.07 6.43
N GLU A 50 15.89 0.19 6.86
CA GLU A 50 16.31 0.58 8.21
C GLU A 50 15.12 0.52 9.21
N TRP A 51 13.92 0.83 8.72
CA TRP A 51 12.75 0.93 9.59
C TRP A 51 11.70 -0.18 9.39
N HIS A 52 11.76 -1.00 8.34
CA HIS A 52 10.83 -2.12 8.18
C HIS A 52 11.48 -3.45 8.55
N PRO A 53 11.00 -4.13 9.61
CA PRO A 53 11.69 -5.30 10.18
C PRO A 53 11.75 -6.51 9.23
N ALA A 54 10.87 -6.60 8.23
CA ALA A 54 10.87 -7.70 7.25
C ALA A 54 11.86 -7.49 6.10
N ILE A 55 12.42 -6.28 5.91
CA ILE A 55 13.28 -5.96 4.78
C ILE A 55 14.75 -6.14 5.18
N SER A 56 15.50 -6.92 4.41
CA SER A 56 16.94 -7.14 4.61
C SER A 56 17.81 -6.32 3.67
N LYS A 57 17.33 -6.00 2.46
CA LYS A 57 18.07 -5.27 1.43
C LYS A 57 17.15 -4.38 0.61
N CYS A 58 17.67 -3.25 0.16
CA CYS A 58 17.02 -2.38 -0.82
C CYS A 58 18.05 -1.89 -1.84
N GLU A 59 17.72 -1.97 -3.12
CA GLU A 59 18.54 -1.53 -4.24
C GLU A 59 17.72 -0.62 -5.13
N GLU A 60 18.18 0.62 -5.34
CA GLU A 60 17.57 1.56 -6.28
C GLU A 60 18.21 1.41 -7.66
N THR A 61 17.36 1.53 -8.69
CA THR A 61 17.77 1.60 -10.10
C THR A 61 16.95 2.69 -10.79
N GLU A 62 17.52 3.27 -11.84
CA GLU A 62 16.80 4.19 -12.71
C GLU A 62 16.62 3.56 -14.09
N GLU A 63 15.36 3.47 -14.54
CA GLU A 63 15.00 2.92 -15.84
C GLU A 63 14.19 3.98 -16.60
N SER A 64 14.75 4.51 -17.70
CA SER A 64 14.09 5.54 -18.53
C SER A 64 13.63 6.79 -17.74
N GLY A 65 14.44 7.26 -16.78
CA GLY A 65 14.13 8.42 -15.95
C GLY A 65 13.17 8.14 -14.79
N VAL A 66 12.78 6.89 -14.58
CA VAL A 66 11.90 6.46 -13.49
C VAL A 66 12.70 5.70 -12.44
N ILE A 67 12.60 6.11 -11.19
CA ILE A 67 13.26 5.45 -10.06
C ILE A 67 12.47 4.21 -9.66
N HIS A 68 13.17 3.09 -9.57
CA HIS A 68 12.67 1.83 -9.06
C HIS A 68 13.48 1.42 -7.83
N ARG A 69 12.89 0.59 -6.97
CA ARG A 69 13.63 -0.14 -5.94
C ARG A 69 13.27 -1.61 -5.97
N THR A 70 14.25 -2.45 -5.66
CA THR A 70 14.03 -3.87 -5.39
C THR A 70 14.30 -4.12 -3.92
N LEU A 71 13.26 -4.51 -3.20
CA LEU A 71 13.34 -4.93 -1.82
C LEU A 71 13.61 -6.43 -1.78
N THR A 72 14.49 -6.86 -0.87
CA THR A 72 14.64 -8.27 -0.52
C THR A 72 14.19 -8.43 0.92
N THR A 73 13.25 -9.31 1.14
CA THR A 73 12.76 -9.65 2.48
C THR A 73 13.74 -10.59 3.19
N LYS A 74 13.57 -10.78 4.51
CA LYS A 74 14.45 -11.67 5.29
C LYS A 74 14.34 -13.14 4.89
N ASP A 75 13.21 -13.56 4.34
CA ASP A 75 12.99 -14.91 3.77
C ASP A 75 13.43 -15.04 2.31
N GLY A 76 13.99 -13.96 1.72
CA GLY A 76 14.57 -13.95 0.39
C GLY A 76 13.60 -13.57 -0.74
N ALA A 77 12.33 -13.31 -0.45
CA ALA A 77 11.38 -12.85 -1.45
C ALA A 77 11.79 -11.46 -2.00
N LYS A 78 11.43 -11.21 -3.25
CA LYS A 78 11.71 -9.92 -3.91
C LYS A 78 10.43 -9.17 -4.23
N ILE A 79 10.47 -7.85 -4.01
CA ILE A 79 9.40 -6.93 -4.33
C ILE A 79 10.01 -5.81 -5.16
N LYS A 80 9.57 -5.63 -6.40
CA LYS A 80 9.97 -4.51 -7.26
C LYS A 80 8.91 -3.43 -7.22
N GLU A 81 9.33 -2.20 -6.94
CA GLU A 81 8.46 -1.04 -6.81
C GLU A 81 8.96 0.11 -7.68
N LYS A 82 8.03 0.95 -8.10
CA LYS A 82 8.27 2.15 -8.89
C LYS A 82 7.90 3.39 -8.09
N LEU A 83 8.80 4.37 -8.01
CA LEU A 83 8.49 5.69 -7.46
C LEU A 83 7.60 6.45 -8.44
N VAL A 84 6.44 6.90 -7.97
CA VAL A 84 5.45 7.63 -8.79
C VAL A 84 5.53 9.13 -8.57
N ASP A 85 5.67 9.53 -7.32
CA ASP A 85 5.74 10.93 -6.91
C ASP A 85 6.52 11.06 -5.60
N LYS A 86 7.18 12.19 -5.41
CA LYS A 86 7.91 12.52 -4.19
C LYS A 86 7.82 14.00 -3.88
N THR A 87 7.52 14.32 -2.62
CA THR A 87 7.52 15.66 -2.05
C THR A 87 8.54 15.76 -0.91
N ASP A 88 8.61 16.92 -0.26
CA ASP A 88 9.45 17.13 0.93
C ASP A 88 8.95 16.37 2.18
N THR A 89 7.73 15.82 2.14
CA THR A 89 7.08 15.17 3.29
C THR A 89 6.43 13.83 2.98
N SER A 90 6.49 13.35 1.73
CA SER A 90 5.86 12.09 1.33
C SER A 90 6.47 11.52 0.06
N TYR A 91 6.26 10.23 -0.18
CA TYR A 91 6.39 9.64 -1.51
C TYR A 91 5.25 8.66 -1.80
N THR A 92 4.92 8.55 -3.09
CA THR A 92 3.93 7.60 -3.63
C THR A 92 4.66 6.58 -4.51
N TYR A 93 4.28 5.32 -4.41
CA TYR A 93 4.88 4.24 -5.16
C TYR A 93 3.86 3.18 -5.58
N GLU A 94 4.23 2.39 -6.56
CA GLU A 94 3.46 1.25 -7.06
C GLU A 94 4.29 -0.02 -7.00
N ILE A 95 3.65 -1.15 -6.65
CA ILE A 95 4.26 -2.48 -6.79
C ILE A 95 4.15 -2.90 -8.26
N ILE A 96 5.30 -3.23 -8.86
CA ILE A 96 5.41 -3.75 -10.24
C ILE A 96 5.39 -5.27 -10.21
N GLU A 97 6.13 -5.87 -9.26
CA GLU A 97 6.30 -7.31 -9.14
C GLU A 97 6.47 -7.70 -7.68
N SER A 98 5.69 -8.65 -7.20
CA SER A 98 5.82 -9.17 -5.83
C SER A 98 5.10 -10.52 -5.66
N PRO A 99 5.46 -11.29 -4.63
CA PRO A 99 4.70 -12.47 -4.21
C PRO A 99 3.50 -12.11 -3.31
N LEU A 100 3.28 -10.85 -2.98
CA LEU A 100 2.15 -10.43 -2.15
C LEU A 100 0.82 -10.69 -2.87
N PRO A 101 -0.26 -11.03 -2.13
CA PRO A 101 -1.55 -11.37 -2.72
C PRO A 101 -2.35 -10.11 -3.14
N VAL A 102 -1.69 -9.20 -3.86
CA VAL A 102 -2.25 -7.93 -4.32
C VAL A 102 -1.88 -7.64 -5.77
N GLN A 103 -2.71 -6.85 -6.45
CA GLN A 103 -2.45 -6.28 -7.76
C GLN A 103 -2.98 -4.85 -7.81
N ASN A 104 -2.56 -4.06 -8.80
CA ASN A 104 -2.92 -2.65 -8.94
C ASN A 104 -2.61 -1.84 -7.66
N TYR A 105 -1.54 -2.24 -6.97
CA TYR A 105 -1.18 -1.67 -5.68
C TYR A 105 -0.50 -0.31 -5.85
N ARG A 106 -1.06 0.69 -5.18
CA ARG A 106 -0.51 2.04 -5.09
C ARG A 106 -0.56 2.50 -3.64
N ALA A 107 0.55 3.01 -3.13
CA ALA A 107 0.66 3.43 -1.74
C ALA A 107 1.38 4.77 -1.61
N GLN A 108 1.10 5.44 -0.51
CA GLN A 108 1.81 6.64 -0.07
C GLN A 108 2.21 6.50 1.39
N ILE A 109 3.44 6.89 1.70
CA ILE A 109 3.89 7.14 3.07
C ILE A 109 4.29 8.61 3.19
N GLY A 110 3.95 9.24 4.30
CA GLY A 110 4.28 10.63 4.52
C GLY A 110 4.21 11.04 5.98
N VAL A 111 4.64 12.27 6.24
CA VAL A 111 4.64 12.88 7.57
C VAL A 111 3.87 14.19 7.58
N SER A 112 3.26 14.50 8.71
CA SER A 112 2.58 15.76 8.98
C SER A 112 2.76 16.18 10.44
N ALA A 113 2.63 17.47 10.72
CA ALA A 113 2.65 17.95 12.11
C ALA A 113 1.39 17.44 12.87
N ASP A 114 1.61 17.06 14.11
CA ASP A 114 0.56 16.67 15.06
C ASP A 114 0.89 17.30 16.41
N ALA A 115 0.41 18.53 16.62
CA ALA A 115 0.85 19.44 17.69
C ALA A 115 2.39 19.57 17.70
N ASP A 116 3.04 19.23 18.81
CA ASP A 116 4.51 19.26 18.95
C ASP A 116 5.21 17.97 18.46
N MET A 117 4.42 17.06 17.89
CA MET A 117 4.88 15.75 17.43
C MET A 117 4.69 15.60 15.91
N THR A 118 5.04 14.46 15.37
CA THR A 118 4.89 14.12 13.97
C THR A 118 4.01 12.88 13.82
N ARG A 119 2.98 12.99 12.96
CA ARG A 119 2.21 11.85 12.48
C ARG A 119 2.88 11.28 11.24
N VAL A 120 3.19 9.99 11.28
CA VAL A 120 3.57 9.21 10.10
C VAL A 120 2.35 8.42 9.67
N GLU A 121 1.95 8.55 8.39
CA GLU A 121 0.82 7.82 7.80
C GLU A 121 1.31 6.99 6.62
N TRP A 122 0.82 5.75 6.53
CA TRP A 122 1.04 4.85 5.41
C TRP A 122 -0.31 4.31 4.93
N LYS A 123 -0.64 4.53 3.65
CA LYS A 123 -1.94 4.17 3.06
C LYS A 123 -1.78 3.60 1.66
N SER A 124 -2.69 2.73 1.28
CA SER A 124 -2.73 2.14 -0.07
C SER A 124 -4.12 1.84 -0.55
N THR A 125 -4.20 1.72 -1.88
CA THR A 125 -5.32 1.11 -2.61
C THR A 125 -4.79 -0.05 -3.44
N PHE A 126 -5.57 -1.13 -3.58
CA PHE A 126 -5.18 -2.32 -4.34
C PHE A 126 -6.39 -3.23 -4.59
N ASP A 127 -6.20 -4.25 -5.41
CA ASP A 127 -7.12 -5.36 -5.56
C ASP A 127 -6.51 -6.64 -4.96
N ALA A 128 -7.34 -7.54 -4.44
CA ALA A 128 -6.88 -8.86 -4.01
C ALA A 128 -6.45 -9.70 -5.22
N LYS A 129 -5.40 -10.52 -5.04
CA LYS A 129 -4.88 -11.43 -6.07
C LYS A 129 -4.76 -12.83 -5.51
N GLY A 130 -5.62 -13.75 -5.97
CA GLY A 130 -5.56 -15.17 -5.61
C GLY A 130 -6.00 -15.51 -4.18
N VAL A 131 -6.53 -14.54 -3.44
CA VAL A 131 -7.05 -14.69 -2.06
C VAL A 131 -8.31 -13.86 -1.90
N SER A 132 -8.99 -13.97 -0.74
CA SER A 132 -10.13 -13.11 -0.40
C SER A 132 -9.69 -11.67 -0.11
N ASP A 133 -10.60 -10.72 -0.26
CA ASP A 133 -10.38 -9.30 0.09
C ASP A 133 -9.93 -9.13 1.54
N ALA A 134 -10.54 -9.88 2.46
CA ALA A 134 -10.20 -9.85 3.89
C ALA A 134 -8.78 -10.34 4.15
N GLU A 135 -8.34 -11.38 3.45
CA GLU A 135 -6.99 -11.93 3.57
C GLU A 135 -5.94 -10.97 2.97
N ALA A 136 -6.20 -10.40 1.79
CA ALA A 136 -5.33 -9.39 1.19
C ALA A 136 -5.18 -8.15 2.10
N LYS A 137 -6.29 -7.63 2.65
CA LYS A 137 -6.27 -6.53 3.61
C LYS A 137 -5.45 -6.87 4.85
N LYS A 138 -5.61 -8.08 5.39
CA LYS A 138 -4.86 -8.51 6.57
C LYS A 138 -3.36 -8.52 6.32
N VAL A 139 -2.91 -9.07 5.19
CA VAL A 139 -1.48 -9.11 4.83
C VAL A 139 -0.89 -7.71 4.75
N ILE A 140 -1.56 -6.77 4.08
CA ILE A 140 -1.09 -5.39 3.95
C ILE A 140 -1.14 -4.65 5.29
N SER A 141 -2.20 -4.84 6.07
CA SER A 141 -2.35 -4.24 7.40
C SER A 141 -1.25 -4.71 8.37
N ASP A 142 -0.94 -6.01 8.39
CA ASP A 142 0.14 -6.58 9.22
C ASP A 142 1.51 -6.04 8.79
N THR A 143 1.73 -5.88 7.47
CA THR A 143 2.94 -5.27 6.92
C THR A 143 3.10 -3.83 7.39
N TYR A 144 2.04 -3.02 7.29
CA TYR A 144 2.06 -1.63 7.75
C TYR A 144 2.30 -1.52 9.25
N LYS A 145 1.58 -2.34 10.01
CA LYS A 145 1.75 -2.37 11.47
C LYS A 145 3.20 -2.64 11.86
N ALA A 146 3.84 -3.63 11.27
CA ALA A 146 5.23 -3.99 11.59
C ALA A 146 6.20 -2.83 11.30
N GLY A 147 6.06 -2.15 10.15
CA GLY A 147 6.89 -0.99 9.79
C GLY A 147 6.63 0.22 10.68
N LEU A 148 5.36 0.57 10.90
CA LEU A 148 4.98 1.71 11.74
C LEU A 148 5.36 1.52 13.22
N ASP A 149 5.21 0.31 13.76
CA ASP A 149 5.67 -0.02 15.13
C ASP A 149 7.19 0.17 15.27
N LYS A 150 7.96 -0.13 14.24
CA LYS A 150 9.42 0.10 14.24
C LYS A 150 9.75 1.58 14.13
N ILE A 151 9.06 2.33 13.25
CA ILE A 151 9.18 3.78 13.14
C ILE A 151 8.89 4.45 14.49
N ALA A 152 7.81 4.03 15.18
CA ALA A 152 7.46 4.56 16.50
C ALA A 152 8.57 4.42 17.55
N LYS A 153 9.42 3.39 17.40
CA LYS A 153 10.54 3.13 18.32
C LYS A 153 11.85 3.80 17.95
N THR A 154 12.02 4.18 16.68
CA THR A 154 13.35 4.56 16.15
C THR A 154 13.40 5.87 15.42
N ALA A 155 12.28 6.43 14.97
CA ALA A 155 12.25 7.66 14.18
C ALA A 155 12.05 8.93 14.99
N GLY A 156 11.55 8.83 16.23
CA GLY A 156 11.49 9.96 17.18
C GLY A 156 12.87 10.42 17.65
N ASP A 157 12.88 11.54 18.38
CA ASP A 157 14.06 12.10 19.04
C ASP A 157 14.48 11.26 20.26
#